data_d4e0d1d1d6f498ffae05a56530ad388b
#
_entry.id   d4e0d1d1d6f498ffae05a56530ad388b
#
_cell.length_a   1.000
_cell.length_b   1.000
_cell.length_c   1.000
_cell.angle_alpha   90.00
_cell.angle_beta   90.00
_cell.angle_gamma   90.00
#
_symmetry.space_group_name_H-M   'P 1'
#
loop_
_entity.id
_entity.type
_entity.pdbx_description
1 polymer ?
#
loop_
_entity_poly.entity_id
_entity_poly.type
_entity_poly.pdbx_seq_one_letter_code
_entity_poly.pdbx_strand_id
1 'polypeptide(L)'
;MNLLLLAAFWGVLMMFISLSGRSHATIRLIAQVGMGLLFLSTLAEMQGFLIYDLKAAEMFAMDRYGLVMLSVLSGCGFLYFLLSGRDMANVGSDYSEYFSLIFFIFCGFVLVLSFTSLLMLFLGIEIVTIPLYILTGSDKRNLKSNEASLKYFLLGAFSTGLMLMGIALIYGARGTFSTMEVVGASGIPTRLLLGGLFLMFFSLAFKVSAAPFHFWTPDVYDGAPTVFTSFMATLVKVAAFAGFLRLFDHAFGSLKTTWQIWAGAVAVLTLIIGNITAVYQQSVKRLLAYSSIAQAGFMMLGLYGLGDGAREGMVLYAASYSLATIAIFSVLTRMNDYTIEGFNGLAKKDPWIAGILAVCLLSLAGIPLTAGFLAKFYMLQAALSAKYGLVVVVIAVLMAAVSVYYYFRVLQAMYFRAAEEGAQFPAFSTGFKRVLTLIALLILVLGIQPGLLLHYLYF
;
A
#
# COMPACT_ATOMS: atom_id res chain seq x y z
N MET A 1 -5.46 1.62 -21.07
CA MET A 1 -5.07 0.16 -21.03
C MET A 1 -3.64 -0.11 -21.50
N ASN A 2 -2.94 0.90 -21.98
CA ASN A 2 -1.52 0.80 -22.34
C ASN A 2 -0.66 0.29 -21.18
N LEU A 3 -1.02 0.69 -19.96
CA LEU A 3 -0.28 0.32 -18.75
C LEU A 3 -0.25 -1.19 -18.50
N LEU A 4 -1.38 -1.89 -18.71
CA LEU A 4 -1.45 -3.35 -18.55
C LEU A 4 -0.51 -4.06 -19.50
N LEU A 5 -0.57 -3.68 -20.80
CA LEU A 5 0.29 -4.25 -21.84
C LEU A 5 1.77 -3.95 -21.61
N LEU A 6 2.07 -2.70 -21.22
CA LEU A 6 3.44 -2.27 -20.94
C LEU A 6 4.01 -2.98 -19.69
N ALA A 7 3.23 -3.12 -18.62
CA ALA A 7 3.65 -3.85 -17.42
C ALA A 7 3.88 -5.33 -17.71
N ALA A 8 2.99 -5.97 -18.47
CA ALA A 8 3.15 -7.36 -18.91
C ALA A 8 4.39 -7.54 -19.78
N PHE A 9 4.61 -6.64 -20.76
CA PHE A 9 5.79 -6.66 -21.60
C PHE A 9 7.09 -6.55 -20.77
N TRP A 10 7.17 -5.60 -19.84
CA TRP A 10 8.35 -5.45 -18.98
C TRP A 10 8.51 -6.63 -18.02
N GLY A 11 7.44 -7.21 -17.52
CA GLY A 11 7.48 -8.43 -16.70
C GLY A 11 8.13 -9.59 -17.47
N VAL A 12 7.67 -9.86 -18.69
CA VAL A 12 8.23 -10.90 -19.57
C VAL A 12 9.67 -10.58 -19.96
N LEU A 13 9.95 -9.32 -20.33
CA LEU A 13 11.30 -8.88 -20.71
C LEU A 13 12.29 -9.13 -19.56
N MET A 14 11.94 -8.75 -18.33
CA MET A 14 12.81 -8.95 -17.16
C MET A 14 13.04 -10.42 -16.84
N MET A 15 12.06 -11.29 -17.07
CA MET A 15 12.20 -12.73 -16.93
C MET A 15 13.26 -13.29 -17.92
N PHE A 16 13.22 -12.87 -19.18
CA PHE A 16 14.20 -13.32 -20.19
C PHE A 16 15.58 -12.69 -20.02
N ILE A 17 15.69 -11.50 -19.44
CA ILE A 17 16.98 -10.87 -19.13
C ILE A 17 17.81 -11.71 -18.15
N SER A 18 17.17 -12.51 -17.29
CA SER A 18 17.85 -13.46 -16.40
C SER A 18 18.81 -14.39 -17.19
N LEU A 19 18.38 -14.83 -18.37
CA LEU A 19 19.16 -15.73 -19.21
C LEU A 19 20.34 -15.07 -19.93
N SER A 20 20.43 -13.74 -19.93
CA SER A 20 21.41 -13.00 -20.75
C SER A 20 22.78 -12.81 -20.09
N GLY A 21 22.98 -13.24 -18.83
CA GLY A 21 24.24 -13.09 -18.09
C GLY A 21 24.68 -11.64 -17.86
N ARG A 22 23.78 -10.65 -17.94
CA ARG A 22 24.09 -9.24 -17.79
C ARG A 22 24.41 -8.87 -16.34
N SER A 23 25.17 -7.78 -16.17
CA SER A 23 25.51 -7.27 -14.83
C SER A 23 24.28 -6.78 -14.07
N HIS A 24 24.28 -6.90 -12.73
CA HIS A 24 23.21 -6.39 -11.87
C HIS A 24 22.94 -4.88 -12.10
N ALA A 25 23.96 -4.10 -12.45
CA ALA A 25 23.80 -2.67 -12.76
C ALA A 25 22.97 -2.45 -14.02
N THR A 26 23.21 -3.24 -15.08
CA THR A 26 22.45 -3.17 -16.34
C THR A 26 21.01 -3.63 -16.13
N ILE A 27 20.78 -4.75 -15.42
CA ILE A 27 19.45 -5.26 -15.10
C ILE A 27 18.64 -4.21 -14.34
N ARG A 28 19.24 -3.61 -13.33
CA ARG A 28 18.60 -2.53 -12.55
C ARG A 28 18.26 -1.33 -13.40
N LEU A 29 19.15 -0.87 -14.27
CA LEU A 29 18.89 0.27 -15.16
C LEU A 29 17.70 -0.02 -16.08
N ILE A 30 17.65 -1.20 -16.69
CA ILE A 30 16.53 -1.61 -17.54
C ILE A 30 15.22 -1.62 -16.75
N ALA A 31 15.22 -2.17 -15.54
CA ALA A 31 14.03 -2.17 -14.67
C ALA A 31 13.59 -0.74 -14.30
N GLN A 32 14.53 0.15 -13.96
CA GLN A 32 14.25 1.56 -13.66
C GLN A 32 13.66 2.30 -14.87
N VAL A 33 14.22 2.08 -16.06
CA VAL A 33 13.67 2.64 -17.32
C VAL A 33 12.25 2.12 -17.54
N GLY A 34 12.01 0.81 -17.37
CA GLY A 34 10.69 0.21 -17.51
C GLY A 34 9.65 0.82 -16.58
N MET A 35 10.00 0.99 -15.30
CA MET A 35 9.09 1.58 -14.32
C MET A 35 8.87 3.08 -14.58
N GLY A 36 9.90 3.80 -15.05
CA GLY A 36 9.77 5.19 -15.50
C GLY A 36 8.84 5.33 -16.70
N LEU A 37 8.92 4.41 -17.67
CA LEU A 37 8.01 4.39 -18.82
C LEU A 37 6.57 4.04 -18.41
N LEU A 38 6.38 3.14 -17.42
CA LEU A 38 5.06 2.89 -16.83
C LEU A 38 4.48 4.19 -16.23
N PHE A 39 5.26 4.92 -15.44
CA PHE A 39 4.82 6.17 -14.85
C PHE A 39 4.47 7.21 -15.93
N LEU A 40 5.32 7.41 -16.92
CA LEU A 40 5.05 8.32 -18.04
C LEU A 40 3.81 7.90 -18.84
N SER A 41 3.59 6.60 -19.04
CA SER A 41 2.39 6.09 -19.71
C SER A 41 1.11 6.40 -18.94
N THR A 42 1.12 6.33 -17.59
CA THR A 42 -0.05 6.75 -16.81
C THR A 42 -0.35 8.23 -16.97
N LEU A 43 0.68 9.08 -16.95
CA LEU A 43 0.52 10.52 -17.16
C LEU A 43 -0.01 10.82 -18.58
N ALA A 44 0.46 10.10 -19.59
CA ALA A 44 -0.02 10.22 -20.97
C ALA A 44 -1.50 9.80 -21.10
N GLU A 45 -1.91 8.68 -20.47
CA GLU A 45 -3.31 8.26 -20.43
C GLU A 45 -4.21 9.28 -19.72
N MET A 46 -3.72 9.93 -18.66
CA MET A 46 -4.46 11.03 -17.99
C MET A 46 -4.70 12.24 -18.91
N GLN A 47 -3.79 12.48 -19.87
CA GLN A 47 -3.91 13.52 -20.90
C GLN A 47 -4.75 13.07 -22.12
N GLY A 48 -5.29 11.83 -22.10
CA GLY A 48 -6.08 11.29 -23.19
C GLY A 48 -5.28 10.61 -24.31
N PHE A 49 -3.96 10.46 -24.18
CA PHE A 49 -3.15 9.73 -25.15
C PHE A 49 -3.29 8.20 -24.96
N LEU A 50 -4.20 7.61 -25.73
CA LEU A 50 -4.41 6.16 -25.77
C LEU A 50 -3.76 5.59 -27.04
N ILE A 51 -2.78 4.70 -26.89
CA ILE A 51 -2.18 3.94 -28.01
C ILE A 51 -3.07 2.75 -28.37
N TYR A 52 -3.67 2.13 -27.36
CA TYR A 52 -4.55 0.97 -27.50
C TYR A 52 -5.84 1.18 -26.71
N ASP A 53 -6.98 1.14 -27.37
CA ASP A 53 -8.30 1.11 -26.75
C ASP A 53 -8.81 -0.34 -26.72
N LEU A 54 -8.56 -1.05 -25.62
CA LEU A 54 -9.11 -2.38 -25.39
C LEU A 54 -10.58 -2.23 -24.97
N LYS A 55 -11.48 -2.47 -25.90
CA LYS A 55 -12.94 -2.46 -25.65
C LYS A 55 -13.36 -3.72 -24.90
N ALA A 56 -13.16 -3.74 -23.59
CA ALA A 56 -13.61 -4.82 -22.71
C ALA A 56 -14.40 -4.23 -21.52
N ALA A 57 -15.30 -3.29 -21.81
CA ALA A 57 -16.06 -2.53 -20.80
C ALA A 57 -16.88 -3.42 -19.85
N GLU A 58 -17.24 -4.63 -20.27
CA GLU A 58 -17.93 -5.60 -19.41
C GLU A 58 -16.99 -6.23 -18.36
N MET A 59 -15.67 -6.21 -18.58
CA MET A 59 -14.69 -6.79 -17.68
C MET A 59 -13.92 -5.73 -16.89
N PHE A 60 -13.53 -4.64 -17.57
CA PHE A 60 -12.78 -3.55 -16.94
C PHE A 60 -13.00 -2.22 -17.68
N ALA A 61 -13.14 -1.16 -16.90
CA ALA A 61 -13.21 0.22 -17.37
C ALA A 61 -12.38 1.11 -16.45
N MET A 62 -11.42 1.84 -17.02
CA MET A 62 -10.56 2.74 -16.27
C MET A 62 -11.24 4.09 -16.15
N ASP A 63 -11.48 4.52 -14.92
CA ASP A 63 -11.98 5.85 -14.57
C ASP A 63 -10.85 6.80 -14.14
N ARG A 64 -11.18 8.07 -13.94
CA ARG A 64 -10.22 9.08 -13.47
C ARG A 64 -9.59 8.72 -12.13
N TYR A 65 -10.38 8.22 -11.18
CA TYR A 65 -9.86 7.78 -9.88
C TYR A 65 -8.81 6.67 -10.03
N GLY A 66 -9.09 5.66 -10.86
CA GLY A 66 -8.16 4.58 -11.16
C GLY A 66 -6.86 5.07 -11.80
N LEU A 67 -6.96 6.01 -12.78
CA LEU A 67 -5.77 6.60 -13.43
C LEU A 67 -4.91 7.40 -12.46
N VAL A 68 -5.50 8.24 -11.60
CA VAL A 68 -4.77 9.02 -10.61
C VAL A 68 -4.10 8.08 -9.58
N MET A 69 -4.81 7.05 -9.11
CA MET A 69 -4.23 6.05 -8.22
C MET A 69 -3.06 5.31 -8.87
N LEU A 70 -3.18 4.91 -10.14
CA LEU A 70 -2.11 4.25 -10.88
C LEU A 70 -0.91 5.18 -11.10
N SER A 71 -1.13 6.48 -11.32
CA SER A 71 -0.03 7.45 -11.43
C SER A 71 0.75 7.57 -10.12
N VAL A 72 0.06 7.60 -8.98
CA VAL A 72 0.69 7.58 -7.65
C VAL A 72 1.45 6.27 -7.43
N LEU A 73 0.83 5.11 -7.73
CA LEU A 73 1.47 3.81 -7.54
C LEU A 73 2.70 3.63 -8.44
N SER A 74 2.62 4.00 -9.72
CA SER A 74 3.74 3.88 -10.66
C SER A 74 4.86 4.89 -10.35
N GLY A 75 4.53 6.11 -9.96
CA GLY A 75 5.50 7.11 -9.50
C GLY A 75 6.24 6.68 -8.23
N CYS A 76 5.50 6.19 -7.23
CA CYS A 76 6.10 5.60 -6.02
C CYS A 76 6.89 4.33 -6.34
N GLY A 77 6.44 3.50 -7.29
CA GLY A 77 7.17 2.33 -7.79
C GLY A 77 8.49 2.69 -8.46
N PHE A 78 8.52 3.78 -9.21
CA PHE A 78 9.76 4.31 -9.79
C PHE A 78 10.75 4.75 -8.71
N LEU A 79 10.30 5.52 -7.72
CA LEU A 79 11.13 5.93 -6.57
C LEU A 79 11.61 4.72 -5.76
N TYR A 80 10.76 3.72 -5.57
CA TYR A 80 11.13 2.46 -4.93
C TYR A 80 12.24 1.72 -5.71
N PHE A 81 12.19 1.64 -7.03
CA PHE A 81 13.26 1.02 -7.84
C PHE A 81 14.57 1.82 -7.78
N LEU A 82 14.49 3.15 -7.71
CA LEU A 82 15.68 4.00 -7.55
C LEU A 82 16.37 3.78 -6.19
N LEU A 83 15.60 3.66 -5.11
CA LEU A 83 16.11 3.52 -3.75
C LEU A 83 16.51 2.08 -3.42
N SER A 84 15.63 1.11 -3.68
CA SER A 84 15.73 -0.25 -3.19
C SER A 84 16.22 -1.26 -4.24
N GLY A 85 16.27 -0.87 -5.52
CA GLY A 85 16.64 -1.78 -6.61
C GLY A 85 18.06 -2.35 -6.48
N ARG A 86 19.02 -1.65 -5.85
CA ARG A 86 20.36 -2.18 -5.58
C ARG A 86 20.34 -3.23 -4.47
N ASP A 87 19.52 -3.00 -3.44
CA ASP A 87 19.51 -3.80 -2.23
C ASP A 87 18.83 -5.16 -2.44
N MET A 88 18.02 -5.32 -3.51
CA MET A 88 17.46 -6.59 -3.94
C MET A 88 18.54 -7.63 -4.31
N ALA A 89 19.72 -7.18 -4.77
CA ALA A 89 20.84 -8.08 -5.08
C ALA A 89 21.38 -8.81 -3.84
N ASN A 90 21.10 -8.31 -2.64
CA ASN A 90 21.56 -8.92 -1.39
C ASN A 90 20.60 -9.99 -0.88
N VAL A 91 19.43 -10.18 -1.49
CA VAL A 91 18.40 -11.13 -1.03
C VAL A 91 18.66 -12.54 -1.57
N GLY A 92 19.04 -12.67 -2.84
CA GLY A 92 19.28 -13.98 -3.45
C GLY A 92 19.83 -13.88 -4.88
N SER A 93 19.96 -15.03 -5.55
CA SER A 93 20.53 -15.14 -6.90
C SER A 93 19.61 -14.62 -8.01
N ASP A 94 18.29 -14.59 -7.76
CA ASP A 94 17.27 -14.46 -8.80
C ASP A 94 16.90 -12.96 -9.04
N TYR A 95 17.93 -12.13 -9.16
CA TYR A 95 17.83 -10.66 -9.15
C TYR A 95 16.89 -10.05 -10.19
N SER A 96 16.93 -10.52 -11.45
CA SER A 96 16.05 -10.02 -12.51
C SER A 96 14.60 -10.48 -12.35
N GLU A 97 14.41 -11.67 -11.79
CA GLU A 97 13.08 -12.25 -11.54
C GLU A 97 12.30 -11.45 -10.51
N TYR A 98 12.97 -10.85 -9.51
CA TYR A 98 12.31 -9.96 -8.56
C TYR A 98 11.66 -8.76 -9.24
N PHE A 99 12.33 -8.14 -10.20
CA PHE A 99 11.76 -7.06 -10.99
C PHE A 99 10.61 -7.54 -11.87
N SER A 100 10.75 -8.74 -12.50
CA SER A 100 9.70 -9.37 -13.30
C SER A 100 8.42 -9.55 -12.47
N LEU A 101 8.53 -10.14 -11.28
CA LEU A 101 7.40 -10.34 -10.36
C LEU A 101 6.73 -9.01 -9.97
N ILE A 102 7.52 -7.96 -9.72
CA ILE A 102 6.98 -6.64 -9.40
C ILE A 102 6.23 -6.05 -10.60
N PHE A 103 6.71 -6.19 -11.83
CA PHE A 103 5.98 -5.74 -13.02
C PHE A 103 4.65 -6.50 -13.21
N PHE A 104 4.61 -7.81 -12.94
CA PHE A 104 3.36 -8.56 -12.95
C PHE A 104 2.40 -8.09 -11.85
N ILE A 105 2.90 -7.70 -10.67
CA ILE A 105 2.06 -7.08 -9.64
C ILE A 105 1.41 -5.78 -10.15
N PHE A 106 2.13 -4.98 -10.95
CA PHE A 106 1.54 -3.79 -11.58
C PHE A 106 0.43 -4.13 -12.57
N CYS A 107 0.48 -5.28 -13.28
CA CYS A 107 -0.66 -5.77 -14.05
C CYS A 107 -1.87 -6.00 -13.14
N GLY A 108 -1.67 -6.62 -11.99
CA GLY A 108 -2.72 -6.81 -10.99
C GLY A 108 -3.29 -5.49 -10.47
N PHE A 109 -2.45 -4.46 -10.24
CA PHE A 109 -2.93 -3.13 -9.83
C PHE A 109 -3.85 -2.51 -10.88
N VAL A 110 -3.51 -2.62 -12.16
CA VAL A 110 -4.38 -2.14 -13.24
C VAL A 110 -5.75 -2.80 -13.17
N LEU A 111 -5.80 -4.14 -13.01
CA LEU A 111 -7.07 -4.88 -12.93
C LEU A 111 -7.87 -4.51 -11.68
N VAL A 112 -7.21 -4.40 -10.51
CA VAL A 112 -7.85 -4.02 -9.23
C VAL A 112 -8.40 -2.59 -9.26
N LEU A 113 -7.85 -1.71 -10.09
CA LEU A 113 -8.29 -0.32 -10.20
C LEU A 113 -9.25 -0.06 -11.38
N SER A 114 -9.45 -1.04 -12.27
CA SER A 114 -10.30 -0.87 -13.45
C SER A 114 -11.44 -1.89 -13.55
N PHE A 115 -11.57 -2.85 -12.64
CA PHE A 115 -12.57 -3.92 -12.74
C PHE A 115 -14.02 -3.37 -12.83
N THR A 116 -14.82 -4.00 -13.64
CA THR A 116 -16.29 -3.88 -13.73
C THR A 116 -16.99 -5.21 -13.46
N SER A 117 -16.19 -6.27 -13.28
CA SER A 117 -16.64 -7.61 -12.95
C SER A 117 -15.93 -8.11 -11.68
N LEU A 118 -16.68 -8.82 -10.83
CA LEU A 118 -16.13 -9.44 -9.61
C LEU A 118 -15.03 -10.47 -9.92
N LEU A 119 -15.12 -11.16 -11.09
CA LEU A 119 -14.07 -12.09 -11.53
C LEU A 119 -12.77 -11.36 -11.86
N MET A 120 -12.85 -10.17 -12.46
CA MET A 120 -11.65 -9.37 -12.77
C MET A 120 -11.00 -8.81 -11.49
N LEU A 121 -11.79 -8.43 -10.48
CA LEU A 121 -11.26 -8.07 -9.16
C LEU A 121 -10.50 -9.25 -8.53
N PHE A 122 -11.12 -10.45 -8.54
CA PHE A 122 -10.48 -11.66 -8.04
C PHE A 122 -9.17 -11.94 -8.76
N LEU A 123 -9.18 -11.95 -10.09
CA LEU A 123 -7.98 -12.18 -10.90
C LEU A 123 -6.89 -11.14 -10.62
N GLY A 124 -7.26 -9.86 -10.54
CA GLY A 124 -6.32 -8.78 -10.21
C GLY A 124 -5.66 -8.98 -8.85
N ILE A 125 -6.43 -9.38 -7.83
CA ILE A 125 -5.89 -9.66 -6.50
C ILE A 125 -4.96 -10.88 -6.52
N GLU A 126 -5.27 -11.95 -7.26
CA GLU A 126 -4.40 -13.13 -7.34
C GLU A 126 -3.09 -12.82 -8.09
N ILE A 127 -3.16 -12.04 -9.17
CA ILE A 127 -1.95 -11.57 -9.89
C ILE A 127 -1.05 -10.72 -8.98
N VAL A 128 -1.62 -10.00 -7.99
CA VAL A 128 -0.84 -9.29 -6.98
C VAL A 128 -0.27 -10.26 -5.93
N THR A 129 -1.07 -11.17 -5.41
CA THR A 129 -0.72 -11.93 -4.19
C THR A 129 0.23 -13.10 -4.45
N ILE A 130 0.10 -13.81 -5.56
CA ILE A 130 0.98 -14.95 -5.89
C ILE A 130 2.45 -14.53 -5.98
N PRO A 131 2.84 -13.48 -6.72
CA PRO A 131 4.21 -12.99 -6.70
C PRO A 131 4.69 -12.55 -5.32
N LEU A 132 3.81 -12.00 -4.48
CA LEU A 132 4.18 -11.58 -3.12
C LEU A 132 4.51 -12.76 -2.22
N TYR A 133 3.84 -13.91 -2.36
CA TYR A 133 4.21 -15.12 -1.63
C TYR A 133 5.64 -15.56 -1.96
N ILE A 134 6.02 -15.47 -3.25
CA ILE A 134 7.37 -15.78 -3.73
C ILE A 134 8.39 -14.77 -3.19
N LEU A 135 8.12 -13.48 -3.32
CA LEU A 135 9.01 -12.40 -2.84
C LEU A 135 9.23 -12.45 -1.33
N THR A 136 8.20 -12.83 -0.55
CA THR A 136 8.30 -12.99 0.91
C THR A 136 9.29 -14.09 1.29
N GLY A 137 9.30 -15.21 0.56
CA GLY A 137 10.19 -16.36 0.79
C GLY A 137 11.47 -16.35 -0.05
N SER A 138 11.83 -15.23 -0.65
CA SER A 138 12.96 -15.15 -1.60
C SER A 138 14.34 -15.32 -0.96
N ASP A 139 14.48 -15.02 0.33
CA ASP A 139 15.69 -15.36 1.10
C ASP A 139 15.59 -16.80 1.62
N LYS A 140 15.86 -17.75 0.74
CA LYS A 140 15.72 -19.20 0.99
C LYS A 140 16.58 -19.73 2.13
N ARG A 141 17.65 -19.01 2.52
CA ARG A 141 18.55 -19.41 3.63
C ARG A 141 18.06 -18.91 4.98
N ASN A 142 17.13 -18.00 5.01
CA ASN A 142 16.59 -17.40 6.23
C ASN A 142 15.29 -18.10 6.64
N LEU A 143 15.33 -18.84 7.75
CA LEU A 143 14.17 -19.56 8.28
C LEU A 143 12.98 -18.64 8.55
N LYS A 144 13.22 -17.39 8.98
CA LYS A 144 12.15 -16.41 9.20
C LYS A 144 11.46 -16.03 7.88
N SER A 145 12.20 -15.92 6.78
CA SER A 145 11.63 -15.63 5.45
C SER A 145 10.77 -16.80 4.96
N ASN A 146 11.23 -18.03 5.15
CA ASN A 146 10.48 -19.24 4.80
C ASN A 146 9.19 -19.38 5.62
N GLU A 147 9.26 -19.15 6.94
CA GLU A 147 8.10 -19.16 7.83
C GLU A 147 7.10 -18.05 7.46
N ALA A 148 7.59 -16.84 7.18
CA ALA A 148 6.77 -15.71 6.74
C ALA A 148 6.04 -16.02 5.44
N SER A 149 6.72 -16.60 4.45
CA SER A 149 6.11 -17.00 3.18
C SER A 149 5.03 -18.07 3.37
N LEU A 150 5.29 -19.09 4.18
CA LEU A 150 4.31 -20.12 4.47
C LEU A 150 3.06 -19.58 5.18
N LYS A 151 3.24 -18.74 6.21
CA LYS A 151 2.13 -18.07 6.91
C LYS A 151 1.32 -17.21 5.94
N TYR A 152 2.00 -16.41 5.11
CA TYR A 152 1.35 -15.52 4.16
C TYR A 152 0.57 -16.28 3.10
N PHE A 153 1.15 -17.37 2.56
CA PHE A 153 0.49 -18.22 1.58
C PHE A 153 -0.75 -18.91 2.15
N LEU A 154 -0.64 -19.60 3.29
CA LEU A 154 -1.75 -20.36 3.86
C LEU A 154 -2.93 -19.44 4.25
N LEU A 155 -2.64 -18.37 4.97
CA LEU A 155 -3.68 -17.41 5.39
C LEU A 155 -4.24 -16.61 4.21
N GLY A 156 -3.38 -16.27 3.25
CA GLY A 156 -3.77 -15.59 2.02
C GLY A 156 -4.67 -16.44 1.14
N ALA A 157 -4.33 -17.72 0.92
CA ALA A 157 -5.14 -18.66 0.14
C ALA A 157 -6.51 -18.91 0.81
N PHE A 158 -6.55 -19.02 2.14
CA PHE A 158 -7.81 -19.10 2.88
C PHE A 158 -8.69 -17.86 2.65
N SER A 159 -8.11 -16.67 2.76
CA SER A 159 -8.83 -15.41 2.49
C SER A 159 -9.35 -15.34 1.05
N THR A 160 -8.58 -15.82 0.08
CA THR A 160 -8.99 -15.88 -1.33
C THR A 160 -10.14 -16.89 -1.53
N GLY A 161 -10.12 -18.01 -0.83
CA GLY A 161 -11.24 -18.96 -0.81
C GLY A 161 -12.54 -18.33 -0.30
N LEU A 162 -12.46 -17.49 0.75
CA LEU A 162 -13.61 -16.71 1.23
C LEU A 162 -14.11 -15.72 0.18
N MET A 163 -13.20 -15.08 -0.57
CA MET A 163 -13.57 -14.18 -1.66
C MET A 163 -14.32 -14.92 -2.78
N LEU A 164 -13.81 -16.06 -3.23
CA LEU A 164 -14.47 -16.89 -4.23
C LEU A 164 -15.85 -17.36 -3.78
N MET A 165 -15.99 -17.80 -2.53
CA MET A 165 -17.29 -18.15 -1.96
C MET A 165 -18.23 -16.95 -1.95
N GLY A 166 -17.71 -15.75 -1.58
CA GLY A 166 -18.49 -14.51 -1.64
C GLY A 166 -19.01 -14.21 -3.04
N ILE A 167 -18.16 -14.31 -4.06
CA ILE A 167 -18.50 -14.12 -5.47
C ILE A 167 -19.55 -15.17 -5.91
N ALA A 168 -19.40 -16.44 -5.53
CA ALA A 168 -20.34 -17.50 -5.86
C ALA A 168 -21.73 -17.25 -5.25
N LEU A 169 -21.80 -16.79 -3.99
CA LEU A 169 -23.07 -16.44 -3.34
C LEU A 169 -23.75 -15.23 -4.00
N ILE A 170 -22.96 -14.23 -4.40
CA ILE A 170 -23.48 -13.06 -5.13
C ILE A 170 -24.03 -13.49 -6.49
N TYR A 171 -23.27 -14.32 -7.23
CA TYR A 171 -23.74 -14.87 -8.50
C TYR A 171 -25.00 -15.72 -8.34
N GLY A 172 -25.06 -16.59 -7.34
CA GLY A 172 -26.25 -17.37 -7.02
C GLY A 172 -27.48 -16.52 -6.67
N ALA A 173 -27.24 -15.31 -6.12
CA ALA A 173 -28.32 -14.37 -5.79
C ALA A 173 -28.80 -13.52 -6.98
N ARG A 174 -27.92 -13.23 -7.96
CA ARG A 174 -28.15 -12.22 -8.99
C ARG A 174 -27.95 -12.72 -10.42
N GLY A 175 -27.28 -13.84 -10.64
CA GLY A 175 -26.98 -14.39 -11.98
C GLY A 175 -25.97 -13.58 -12.78
N THR A 176 -25.27 -12.63 -12.16
CA THR A 176 -24.30 -11.75 -12.83
C THR A 176 -23.02 -11.54 -12.00
N PHE A 177 -21.90 -11.31 -12.67
CA PHE A 177 -20.64 -10.89 -12.06
C PHE A 177 -20.41 -9.38 -12.22
N SER A 178 -21.27 -8.66 -12.95
CA SER A 178 -21.16 -7.22 -13.20
C SER A 178 -21.36 -6.43 -11.91
N THR A 179 -20.39 -5.60 -11.55
CA THR A 179 -20.46 -4.75 -10.34
C THR A 179 -21.59 -3.71 -10.42
N MET A 180 -22.03 -3.35 -11.61
CA MET A 180 -23.13 -2.39 -11.82
C MET A 180 -24.52 -3.03 -11.62
N GLU A 181 -24.63 -4.34 -11.78
CA GLU A 181 -25.90 -5.08 -11.74
C GLU A 181 -26.09 -5.85 -10.43
N VAL A 182 -25.02 -6.05 -9.65
CA VAL A 182 -25.02 -6.86 -8.42
C VAL A 182 -26.12 -6.44 -7.43
N VAL A 183 -26.40 -5.15 -7.30
CA VAL A 183 -27.41 -4.69 -6.33
C VAL A 183 -28.79 -4.54 -6.94
N GLY A 184 -28.93 -4.43 -8.26
CA GLY A 184 -30.23 -4.35 -8.96
C GLY A 184 -31.10 -3.17 -8.51
N ALA A 185 -32.01 -2.74 -9.37
CA ALA A 185 -32.78 -1.51 -9.17
C ALA A 185 -33.88 -1.59 -8.07
N SER A 186 -34.22 -2.76 -7.57
CA SER A 186 -35.35 -2.89 -6.64
C SER A 186 -35.30 -4.17 -5.81
N GLY A 187 -35.42 -4.03 -4.51
CA GLY A 187 -35.73 -5.12 -3.61
C GLY A 187 -34.87 -5.22 -2.35
N ILE A 188 -35.43 -5.87 -1.36
CA ILE A 188 -34.78 -6.25 -0.11
C ILE A 188 -33.62 -7.20 -0.49
N PRO A 189 -32.38 -6.97 -0.02
CA PRO A 189 -31.25 -7.83 -0.33
C PRO A 189 -31.50 -9.26 0.17
N THR A 190 -31.28 -10.24 -0.68
CA THR A 190 -31.41 -11.65 -0.29
C THR A 190 -30.35 -12.02 0.74
N ARG A 191 -30.61 -13.04 1.56
CA ARG A 191 -29.61 -13.56 2.53
C ARG A 191 -28.33 -14.01 1.85
N LEU A 192 -28.45 -14.57 0.63
CA LEU A 192 -27.30 -14.97 -0.19
C LEU A 192 -26.44 -13.76 -0.59
N LEU A 193 -27.07 -12.67 -1.05
CA LEU A 193 -26.35 -11.44 -1.40
C LEU A 193 -25.63 -10.85 -0.19
N LEU A 194 -26.29 -10.79 0.96
CA LEU A 194 -25.66 -10.30 2.20
C LEU A 194 -24.51 -11.19 2.65
N GLY A 195 -24.68 -12.51 2.60
CA GLY A 195 -23.60 -13.46 2.89
C GLY A 195 -22.39 -13.25 1.99
N GLY A 196 -22.62 -13.09 0.67
CA GLY A 196 -21.58 -12.81 -0.31
C GLY A 196 -20.87 -11.49 -0.06
N LEU A 197 -21.64 -10.41 0.22
CA LEU A 197 -21.11 -9.08 0.57
C LEU A 197 -20.18 -9.17 1.78
N PHE A 198 -20.58 -9.83 2.86
CA PHE A 198 -19.76 -9.95 4.06
C PHE A 198 -18.52 -10.80 3.85
N LEU A 199 -18.58 -11.89 3.09
CA LEU A 199 -17.40 -12.68 2.73
C LEU A 199 -16.40 -11.87 1.91
N MET A 200 -16.87 -11.06 0.95
CA MET A 200 -16.04 -10.13 0.18
C MET A 200 -15.40 -9.07 1.10
N PHE A 201 -16.19 -8.49 2.02
CA PHE A 201 -15.71 -7.51 2.98
C PHE A 201 -14.58 -8.09 3.86
N PHE A 202 -14.77 -9.26 4.45
CA PHE A 202 -13.80 -9.88 5.34
C PHE A 202 -12.53 -10.32 4.59
N SER A 203 -12.67 -10.85 3.38
CA SER A 203 -11.52 -11.18 2.55
C SER A 203 -10.69 -9.95 2.20
N LEU A 204 -11.31 -8.85 1.80
CA LEU A 204 -10.60 -7.61 1.52
C LEU A 204 -10.03 -6.97 2.78
N ALA A 205 -10.72 -7.04 3.92
CA ALA A 205 -10.22 -6.60 5.21
C ALA A 205 -8.93 -7.37 5.61
N PHE A 206 -8.86 -8.67 5.32
CA PHE A 206 -7.62 -9.46 5.47
C PHE A 206 -6.51 -8.93 4.58
N LYS A 207 -6.78 -8.68 3.28
CA LYS A 207 -5.77 -8.21 2.32
C LYS A 207 -5.17 -6.85 2.70
N VAL A 208 -5.95 -5.98 3.34
CA VAL A 208 -5.47 -4.66 3.81
C VAL A 208 -4.95 -4.67 5.24
N SER A 209 -4.90 -5.81 5.90
CA SER A 209 -4.44 -5.96 7.30
C SER A 209 -5.34 -5.25 8.31
N ALA A 210 -6.64 -5.19 8.07
CA ALA A 210 -7.59 -4.62 9.03
C ALA A 210 -7.91 -5.62 10.15
N ALA A 211 -7.99 -5.16 11.41
CA ALA A 211 -8.34 -6.00 12.53
C ALA A 211 -9.85 -6.40 12.48
N PRO A 212 -10.19 -7.66 12.83
CA PRO A 212 -9.34 -8.67 13.46
C PRO A 212 -8.46 -9.50 12.51
N PHE A 213 -8.49 -9.29 11.20
CA PHE A 213 -7.83 -10.12 10.18
C PHE A 213 -6.35 -9.74 9.93
N HIS A 214 -5.69 -9.06 10.86
CA HIS A 214 -4.35 -8.50 10.74
C HIS A 214 -3.20 -9.43 11.18
N PHE A 215 -3.50 -10.59 11.76
CA PHE A 215 -2.52 -11.46 12.46
C PHE A 215 -1.28 -11.83 11.63
N TRP A 216 -1.44 -11.96 10.32
CA TRP A 216 -0.36 -12.31 9.42
C TRP A 216 0.68 -11.18 9.26
N THR A 217 0.25 -9.93 9.35
CA THR A 217 1.05 -8.77 8.93
C THR A 217 2.32 -8.56 9.75
N PRO A 218 2.30 -8.60 11.09
CA PRO A 218 3.53 -8.38 11.87
C PRO A 218 4.59 -9.45 11.61
N ASP A 219 4.18 -10.72 11.54
CA ASP A 219 5.10 -11.84 11.35
C ASP A 219 5.65 -11.88 9.92
N VAL A 220 4.79 -11.65 8.93
CA VAL A 220 5.18 -11.62 7.51
C VAL A 220 6.09 -10.43 7.22
N TYR A 221 5.78 -9.25 7.74
CA TYR A 221 6.61 -8.06 7.51
C TYR A 221 7.94 -8.13 8.23
N ASP A 222 7.99 -8.73 9.41
CA ASP A 222 9.26 -8.92 10.15
C ASP A 222 10.13 -9.99 9.49
N GLY A 223 9.54 -11.11 9.05
CA GLY A 223 10.27 -12.25 8.47
C GLY A 223 10.69 -12.06 7.01
N ALA A 224 9.90 -11.37 6.19
CA ALA A 224 10.23 -11.10 4.80
C ALA A 224 11.49 -10.23 4.65
N PRO A 225 12.24 -10.35 3.53
CA PRO A 225 13.32 -9.41 3.24
C PRO A 225 12.83 -7.97 3.27
N THR A 226 13.55 -7.10 3.99
CA THR A 226 13.09 -5.72 4.30
C THR A 226 12.77 -4.91 3.05
N VAL A 227 13.49 -5.16 1.95
CA VAL A 227 13.22 -4.53 0.66
C VAL A 227 11.82 -4.86 0.16
N PHE A 228 11.39 -6.12 0.23
CA PHE A 228 10.05 -6.52 -0.21
C PHE A 228 8.96 -6.17 0.82
N THR A 229 9.30 -6.14 2.11
CA THR A 229 8.41 -5.57 3.15
C THR A 229 8.02 -4.14 2.82
N SER A 230 8.98 -3.32 2.35
CA SER A 230 8.72 -1.95 1.90
C SER A 230 7.64 -1.90 0.81
N PHE A 231 7.75 -2.75 -0.20
CA PHE A 231 6.80 -2.82 -1.32
C PHE A 231 5.41 -3.30 -0.87
N MET A 232 5.36 -4.37 -0.06
CA MET A 232 4.10 -4.93 0.48
C MET A 232 3.37 -3.93 1.39
N ALA A 233 4.12 -3.26 2.28
CA ALA A 233 3.54 -2.33 3.23
C ALA A 233 2.97 -1.08 2.56
N THR A 234 3.45 -0.71 1.38
CA THR A 234 3.12 0.53 0.67
C THR A 234 2.21 0.28 -0.53
N LEU A 235 2.79 0.04 -1.70
CA LEU A 235 2.08 0.01 -2.98
C LEU A 235 0.97 -1.03 -3.02
N VAL A 236 1.26 -2.23 -2.51
CA VAL A 236 0.28 -3.33 -2.47
C VAL A 236 -0.90 -3.00 -1.58
N LYS A 237 -0.63 -2.50 -0.37
CA LYS A 237 -1.68 -2.14 0.59
C LYS A 237 -2.58 -1.03 0.06
N VAL A 238 -1.99 -0.01 -0.52
CA VAL A 238 -2.71 1.13 -1.09
C VAL A 238 -3.57 0.70 -2.29
N ALA A 239 -3.03 -0.11 -3.20
CA ALA A 239 -3.78 -0.64 -4.33
C ALA A 239 -4.98 -1.50 -3.87
N ALA A 240 -4.78 -2.35 -2.85
CA ALA A 240 -5.85 -3.14 -2.26
C ALA A 240 -6.94 -2.26 -1.63
N PHE A 241 -6.58 -1.18 -0.91
CA PHE A 241 -7.55 -0.22 -0.37
C PHE A 241 -8.32 0.52 -1.45
N ALA A 242 -7.65 0.93 -2.52
CA ALA A 242 -8.31 1.61 -3.63
C ALA A 242 -9.32 0.70 -4.34
N GLY A 243 -8.98 -0.58 -4.54
CA GLY A 243 -9.90 -1.59 -5.04
C GLY A 243 -11.05 -1.88 -4.07
N PHE A 244 -10.78 -1.91 -2.77
CA PHE A 244 -11.79 -2.08 -1.72
C PHE A 244 -12.80 -0.93 -1.73
N LEU A 245 -12.32 0.32 -1.76
CA LEU A 245 -13.17 1.51 -1.86
C LEU A 245 -14.00 1.48 -3.14
N ARG A 246 -13.37 1.18 -4.30
CA ARG A 246 -14.04 1.07 -5.60
C ARG A 246 -15.16 0.03 -5.57
N LEU A 247 -14.92 -1.17 -5.03
CA LEU A 247 -15.93 -2.23 -4.94
C LEU A 247 -17.15 -1.77 -4.13
N PHE A 248 -16.91 -1.22 -2.95
CA PHE A 248 -18.00 -0.87 -2.04
C PHE A 248 -18.74 0.39 -2.47
N ASP A 249 -18.09 1.29 -3.18
CA ASP A 249 -18.72 2.47 -3.77
C ASP A 249 -19.60 2.09 -4.98
N HIS A 250 -19.05 1.32 -5.92
CA HIS A 250 -19.75 0.99 -7.17
C HIS A 250 -20.74 -0.15 -7.02
N ALA A 251 -20.35 -1.28 -6.41
CA ALA A 251 -21.18 -2.47 -6.35
C ALA A 251 -22.15 -2.49 -5.17
N PHE A 252 -21.74 -1.96 -4.00
CA PHE A 252 -22.49 -2.07 -2.75
C PHE A 252 -22.89 -0.72 -2.15
N GLY A 253 -22.74 0.39 -2.88
CA GLY A 253 -23.07 1.74 -2.42
C GLY A 253 -24.52 1.88 -1.95
N SER A 254 -25.47 1.28 -2.65
CA SER A 254 -26.91 1.30 -2.26
C SER A 254 -27.20 0.48 -1.00
N LEU A 255 -26.34 -0.45 -0.60
CA LEU A 255 -26.41 -1.23 0.65
C LEU A 255 -25.57 -0.63 1.77
N LYS A 256 -25.12 0.63 1.64
CA LYS A 256 -24.23 1.31 2.59
C LYS A 256 -24.73 1.19 4.03
N THR A 257 -26.01 1.36 4.28
CA THR A 257 -26.61 1.27 5.63
C THR A 257 -26.41 -0.09 6.29
N THR A 258 -26.25 -1.16 5.51
CA THR A 258 -26.09 -2.53 6.02
C THR A 258 -24.65 -2.81 6.45
N TRP A 259 -23.66 -2.42 5.65
CA TRP A 259 -22.26 -2.77 5.89
C TRP A 259 -21.46 -1.66 6.58
N GLN A 260 -21.93 -0.41 6.56
CA GLN A 260 -21.23 0.75 7.10
C GLN A 260 -20.85 0.58 8.58
N ILE A 261 -21.75 0.04 9.40
CA ILE A 261 -21.50 -0.17 10.82
C ILE A 261 -20.33 -1.15 11.05
N TRP A 262 -20.22 -2.18 10.21
CA TRP A 262 -19.11 -3.14 10.26
C TRP A 262 -17.80 -2.50 9.83
N ALA A 263 -17.82 -1.65 8.78
CA ALA A 263 -16.66 -0.89 8.36
C ALA A 263 -16.16 0.04 9.47
N GLY A 264 -17.08 0.72 10.19
CA GLY A 264 -16.74 1.55 11.34
C GLY A 264 -16.14 0.74 12.50
N ALA A 265 -16.75 -0.40 12.84
CA ALA A 265 -16.25 -1.28 13.90
C ALA A 265 -14.84 -1.81 13.57
N VAL A 266 -14.62 -2.28 12.34
CA VAL A 266 -13.30 -2.75 11.87
C VAL A 266 -12.28 -1.61 11.86
N ALA A 267 -12.67 -0.39 11.44
CA ALA A 267 -11.78 0.77 11.49
C ALA A 267 -11.33 1.08 12.92
N VAL A 268 -12.27 1.14 13.87
CA VAL A 268 -11.98 1.41 15.30
C VAL A 268 -11.07 0.33 15.89
N LEU A 269 -11.40 -0.95 15.68
CA LEU A 269 -10.56 -2.06 16.17
C LEU A 269 -9.14 -2.00 15.57
N THR A 270 -9.04 -1.69 14.30
CA THR A 270 -7.75 -1.60 13.60
C THR A 270 -6.91 -0.44 14.14
N LEU A 271 -7.53 0.71 14.38
CA LEU A 271 -6.86 1.86 14.99
C LEU A 271 -6.35 1.56 16.39
N ILE A 272 -7.21 0.96 17.24
CA ILE A 272 -6.84 0.63 18.63
C ILE A 272 -5.72 -0.39 18.67
N ILE A 273 -5.91 -1.54 18.01
CA ILE A 273 -4.93 -2.65 18.06
C ILE A 273 -3.61 -2.22 17.43
N GLY A 274 -3.64 -1.60 16.23
CA GLY A 274 -2.44 -1.16 15.54
C GLY A 274 -1.61 -0.17 16.36
N ASN A 275 -2.24 0.87 16.91
CA ASN A 275 -1.52 1.90 17.65
C ASN A 275 -1.03 1.42 19.02
N ILE A 276 -1.88 0.75 19.80
CA ILE A 276 -1.48 0.29 21.13
C ILE A 276 -0.35 -0.73 21.03
N THR A 277 -0.44 -1.69 20.11
CA THR A 277 0.60 -2.71 19.96
C THR A 277 1.93 -2.12 19.42
N ALA A 278 1.87 -1.09 18.56
CA ALA A 278 3.06 -0.39 18.08
C ALA A 278 3.89 0.25 19.21
N VAL A 279 3.23 0.74 20.28
CA VAL A 279 3.91 1.35 21.45
C VAL A 279 4.91 0.41 22.11
N TYR A 280 4.59 -0.89 22.17
CA TYR A 280 5.43 -1.89 22.87
C TYR A 280 6.55 -2.48 22.01
N GLN A 281 6.63 -2.14 20.72
CA GLN A 281 7.65 -2.69 19.86
C GLN A 281 9.02 -2.06 20.12
N GLN A 282 10.08 -2.90 20.08
CA GLN A 282 11.48 -2.46 20.22
C GLN A 282 12.19 -2.45 18.86
N SER A 283 11.79 -3.28 17.92
CA SER A 283 12.28 -3.27 16.54
C SER A 283 11.52 -2.24 15.71
N VAL A 284 12.23 -1.35 15.01
CA VAL A 284 11.64 -0.36 14.08
C VAL A 284 10.91 -1.06 12.95
N LYS A 285 11.42 -2.19 12.45
CA LYS A 285 10.76 -2.98 11.41
C LYS A 285 9.39 -3.49 11.86
N ARG A 286 9.30 -4.05 13.07
CA ARG A 286 8.06 -4.55 13.65
C ARG A 286 7.13 -3.41 14.11
N LEU A 287 7.70 -2.30 14.58
CA LEU A 287 6.95 -1.06 14.86
C LEU A 287 6.26 -0.56 13.60
N LEU A 288 6.96 -0.50 12.46
CA LEU A 288 6.39 -0.10 11.18
C LEU A 288 5.32 -1.08 10.68
N ALA A 289 5.42 -2.37 10.98
CA ALA A 289 4.38 -3.34 10.67
C ALA A 289 3.07 -3.02 11.41
N TYR A 290 3.12 -2.77 12.72
CA TYR A 290 1.95 -2.36 13.50
C TYR A 290 1.46 -0.94 13.15
N SER A 291 2.38 -0.02 12.88
CA SER A 291 2.07 1.28 12.32
C SER A 291 1.27 1.14 11.01
N SER A 292 1.67 0.21 10.13
CA SER A 292 0.95 -0.02 8.87
C SER A 292 -0.47 -0.56 9.08
N ILE A 293 -0.73 -1.29 10.19
CA ILE A 293 -2.07 -1.70 10.60
C ILE A 293 -2.85 -0.46 11.08
N ALA A 294 -2.24 0.39 11.91
CA ALA A 294 -2.87 1.65 12.35
C ALA A 294 -3.22 2.56 11.16
N GLN A 295 -2.32 2.70 10.18
CA GLN A 295 -2.57 3.47 8.96
C GLN A 295 -3.71 2.84 8.13
N ALA A 296 -3.82 1.49 8.09
CA ALA A 296 -4.96 0.81 7.49
C ALA A 296 -6.27 1.20 8.19
N GLY A 297 -6.27 1.37 9.51
CA GLY A 297 -7.42 1.87 10.27
C GLY A 297 -7.87 3.26 9.80
N PHE A 298 -6.93 4.19 9.56
CA PHE A 298 -7.27 5.50 8.99
C PHE A 298 -7.82 5.40 7.57
N MET A 299 -7.26 4.54 6.69
CA MET A 299 -7.79 4.32 5.35
C MET A 299 -9.19 3.67 5.37
N MET A 300 -9.48 2.81 6.36
CA MET A 300 -10.83 2.27 6.58
C MET A 300 -11.87 3.34 6.93
N LEU A 301 -11.48 4.49 7.48
CA LEU A 301 -12.40 5.61 7.69
C LEU A 301 -12.94 6.16 6.36
N GLY A 302 -12.14 6.14 5.31
CA GLY A 302 -12.59 6.50 3.96
C GLY A 302 -13.65 5.54 3.44
N LEU A 303 -13.49 4.23 3.65
CA LEU A 303 -14.52 3.24 3.32
C LEU A 303 -15.79 3.45 4.17
N TYR A 304 -15.64 3.70 5.46
CA TYR A 304 -16.76 3.97 6.37
C TYR A 304 -17.55 5.21 5.96
N GLY A 305 -16.88 6.29 5.55
CA GLY A 305 -17.50 7.54 5.12
C GLY A 305 -18.11 7.47 3.72
N LEU A 306 -17.38 6.90 2.76
CA LEU A 306 -17.62 6.95 1.30
C LEU A 306 -17.87 8.37 0.76
N GLY A 307 -17.82 8.51 -0.55
CA GLY A 307 -18.05 9.78 -1.26
C GLY A 307 -16.76 10.45 -1.72
N ASP A 308 -16.88 11.65 -2.29
CA ASP A 308 -15.77 12.34 -2.94
C ASP A 308 -14.61 12.66 -2.00
N GLY A 309 -14.89 13.13 -0.78
CA GLY A 309 -13.85 13.36 0.23
C GLY A 309 -13.08 12.11 0.63
N ALA A 310 -13.71 10.92 0.57
CA ALA A 310 -13.03 9.64 0.78
C ALA A 310 -12.10 9.29 -0.38
N ARG A 311 -12.49 9.57 -1.63
CA ARG A 311 -11.64 9.36 -2.81
C ARG A 311 -10.43 10.30 -2.81
N GLU A 312 -10.64 11.59 -2.54
CA GLU A 312 -9.57 12.58 -2.37
C GLU A 312 -8.59 12.16 -1.27
N GLY A 313 -9.15 11.84 -0.10
CA GLY A 313 -8.37 11.37 1.04
C GLY A 313 -7.56 10.11 0.72
N MET A 314 -8.13 9.14 -0.02
CA MET A 314 -7.43 7.90 -0.41
C MET A 314 -6.24 8.20 -1.33
N VAL A 315 -6.38 9.10 -2.30
CA VAL A 315 -5.30 9.49 -3.21
C VAL A 315 -4.16 10.20 -2.45
N LEU A 316 -4.49 11.15 -1.57
CA LEU A 316 -3.48 11.82 -0.73
C LEU A 316 -2.81 10.82 0.24
N TYR A 317 -3.59 9.89 0.79
CA TYR A 317 -3.07 8.85 1.67
C TYR A 317 -2.13 7.91 0.92
N ALA A 318 -2.53 7.51 -0.28
CA ALA A 318 -1.70 6.70 -1.17
C ALA A 318 -0.33 7.32 -1.40
N ALA A 319 -0.29 8.60 -1.76
CA ALA A 319 0.95 9.33 -2.02
C ALA A 319 1.78 9.50 -0.73
N SER A 320 1.19 10.11 0.30
CA SER A 320 1.91 10.48 1.54
C SER A 320 2.46 9.27 2.28
N TYR A 321 1.63 8.24 2.45
CA TYR A 321 2.00 7.02 3.15
C TYR A 321 3.06 6.21 2.40
N SER A 322 2.90 6.05 1.08
CA SER A 322 3.86 5.31 0.27
C SER A 322 5.21 6.02 0.23
N LEU A 323 5.25 7.33 -0.01
CA LEU A 323 6.48 8.11 -0.02
C LEU A 323 7.24 8.02 1.29
N ALA A 324 6.57 8.29 2.42
CA ALA A 324 7.18 8.26 3.74
C ALA A 324 7.69 6.85 4.10
N THR A 325 6.88 5.83 3.87
CA THR A 325 7.21 4.46 4.26
C THR A 325 8.31 3.87 3.37
N ILE A 326 8.30 4.11 2.05
CA ILE A 326 9.40 3.70 1.14
C ILE A 326 10.71 4.32 1.59
N ALA A 327 10.74 5.61 1.93
CA ALA A 327 11.94 6.29 2.39
C ALA A 327 12.49 5.67 3.68
N ILE A 328 11.63 5.44 4.68
CA ILE A 328 12.03 4.85 5.97
C ILE A 328 12.57 3.43 5.77
N PHE A 329 11.85 2.57 5.03
CA PHE A 329 12.28 1.20 4.77
C PHE A 329 13.56 1.14 3.92
N SER A 330 13.77 2.07 2.98
CA SER A 330 15.01 2.13 2.18
C SER A 330 16.25 2.41 3.04
N VAL A 331 16.11 3.25 4.07
CA VAL A 331 17.17 3.45 5.05
C VAL A 331 17.31 2.23 5.95
N LEU A 332 16.19 1.70 6.47
CA LEU A 332 16.17 0.53 7.34
C LEU A 332 16.83 -0.70 6.70
N THR A 333 16.59 -0.93 5.40
CA THR A 333 17.21 -2.05 4.65
C THR A 333 18.74 -2.05 4.72
N ARG A 334 19.35 -0.89 4.91
CA ARG A 334 20.82 -0.71 4.98
C ARG A 334 21.37 -0.66 6.40
N MET A 335 20.48 -0.53 7.39
CA MET A 335 20.89 -0.57 8.79
C MET A 335 21.27 -2.00 9.20
N ASN A 336 22.30 -2.13 10.05
CA ASN A 336 22.73 -3.42 10.59
C ASN A 336 21.85 -3.85 11.78
N ASP A 337 21.33 -2.88 12.53
CA ASP A 337 20.47 -3.10 13.68
C ASP A 337 19.12 -2.44 13.45
N TYR A 338 18.05 -3.22 13.56
CA TYR A 338 16.66 -2.78 13.37
C TYR A 338 15.99 -2.35 14.69
N THR A 339 16.70 -2.39 15.82
CA THR A 339 16.16 -1.90 17.09
C THR A 339 16.08 -0.38 17.09
N ILE A 340 15.28 0.18 18.01
CA ILE A 340 15.23 1.64 18.19
C ILE A 340 16.59 2.16 18.62
N GLU A 341 17.35 1.37 19.40
CA GLU A 341 18.70 1.71 19.88
C GLU A 341 19.70 1.77 18.74
N GLY A 342 19.53 0.96 17.69
CA GLY A 342 20.35 1.01 16.46
C GLY A 342 20.29 2.35 15.72
N PHE A 343 19.31 3.21 16.05
CA PHE A 343 19.20 4.57 15.51
C PHE A 343 19.83 5.65 16.41
N ASN A 344 20.34 5.29 17.60
CA ASN A 344 20.91 6.24 18.54
C ASN A 344 22.07 7.05 17.91
N GLY A 345 21.95 8.38 17.95
CA GLY A 345 22.99 9.28 17.46
C GLY A 345 23.12 9.40 15.95
N LEU A 346 22.18 8.86 15.17
CA LEU A 346 22.20 8.96 13.68
C LEU A 346 22.32 10.42 13.21
N ALA A 347 21.66 11.37 13.88
CA ALA A 347 21.71 12.79 13.52
C ALA A 347 23.11 13.41 13.65
N LYS A 348 23.96 12.90 14.53
CA LYS A 348 25.35 13.35 14.65
C LYS A 348 26.24 12.80 13.54
N LYS A 349 25.95 11.59 13.06
CA LYS A 349 26.73 10.90 12.00
C LYS A 349 26.30 11.33 10.61
N ASP A 350 25.00 11.37 10.34
CA ASP A 350 24.43 11.78 9.05
C ASP A 350 23.18 12.65 9.28
N PRO A 351 23.37 13.95 9.56
CA PRO A 351 22.26 14.88 9.85
C PRO A 351 21.27 14.97 8.69
N TRP A 352 21.74 14.75 7.46
CA TRP A 352 20.90 14.81 6.28
C TRP A 352 19.86 13.66 6.23
N ILE A 353 20.32 12.43 6.43
CA ILE A 353 19.43 11.25 6.51
C ILE A 353 18.49 11.35 7.71
N ALA A 354 18.99 11.77 8.86
CA ALA A 354 18.16 11.95 10.05
C ALA A 354 17.06 13.00 9.82
N GLY A 355 17.35 14.12 9.13
CA GLY A 355 16.37 15.14 8.78
C GLY A 355 15.28 14.62 7.86
N ILE A 356 15.63 13.84 6.82
CA ILE A 356 14.66 13.24 5.92
C ILE A 356 13.77 12.22 6.65
N LEU A 357 14.38 11.36 7.47
CA LEU A 357 13.61 10.40 8.29
C LEU A 357 12.66 11.12 9.25
N ALA A 358 13.08 12.26 9.82
CA ALA A 358 12.24 13.08 10.69
C ALA A 358 11.00 13.57 9.92
N VAL A 359 11.16 14.12 8.72
CA VAL A 359 10.04 14.55 7.87
C VAL A 359 9.08 13.37 7.58
N CYS A 360 9.62 12.20 7.23
CA CYS A 360 8.82 11.01 6.95
C CYS A 360 8.05 10.52 8.19
N LEU A 361 8.69 10.44 9.35
CA LEU A 361 8.06 10.02 10.61
C LEU A 361 6.99 11.02 11.07
N LEU A 362 7.25 12.33 10.96
CA LEU A 362 6.28 13.38 11.25
C LEU A 362 5.07 13.31 10.30
N SER A 363 5.30 12.97 9.03
CA SER A 363 4.21 12.75 8.07
C SER A 363 3.34 11.56 8.46
N LEU A 364 3.94 10.42 8.83
CA LEU A 364 3.19 9.26 9.32
C LEU A 364 2.44 9.56 10.63
N ALA A 365 3.01 10.36 11.51
CA ALA A 365 2.34 10.85 12.72
C ALA A 365 1.14 11.75 12.38
N GLY A 366 1.19 12.46 11.27
CA GLY A 366 0.15 13.40 10.85
C GLY A 366 0.36 14.78 11.46
N ILE A 367 1.61 15.27 11.49
CA ILE A 367 1.92 16.64 11.93
C ILE A 367 1.64 17.63 10.80
N PRO A 368 1.01 18.80 11.08
CA PRO A 368 0.75 19.84 10.09
C PRO A 368 1.95 20.19 9.22
N LEU A 369 1.69 20.73 8.04
CA LEU A 369 2.64 20.99 6.94
C LEU A 369 3.13 19.74 6.18
N THR A 370 2.72 18.54 6.59
CA THR A 370 3.04 17.31 5.85
C THR A 370 1.81 16.75 5.14
N ALA A 371 2.03 16.04 4.04
CA ALA A 371 0.96 15.40 3.29
C ALA A 371 0.17 14.38 4.12
N GLY A 372 0.82 13.71 5.09
CA GLY A 372 0.17 12.75 5.98
C GLY A 372 -0.86 13.38 6.93
N PHE A 373 -0.67 14.64 7.32
CA PHE A 373 -1.70 15.38 8.06
C PHE A 373 -2.97 15.57 7.24
N LEU A 374 -2.83 16.08 6.01
CA LEU A 374 -3.98 16.30 5.13
C LEU A 374 -4.68 14.99 4.77
N ALA A 375 -3.91 13.93 4.50
CA ALA A 375 -4.47 12.60 4.24
C ALA A 375 -5.34 12.11 5.39
N LYS A 376 -4.86 12.19 6.63
CA LYS A 376 -5.65 11.85 7.82
C LYS A 376 -6.87 12.77 7.99
N PHE A 377 -6.69 14.08 7.75
CA PHE A 377 -7.77 15.06 7.87
C PHE A 377 -8.94 14.74 6.92
N TYR A 378 -8.66 14.46 5.64
CA TYR A 378 -9.69 14.07 4.68
C TYR A 378 -10.40 12.77 5.07
N MET A 379 -9.68 11.78 5.61
CA MET A 379 -10.27 10.54 6.10
C MET A 379 -11.20 10.77 7.31
N LEU A 380 -10.80 11.63 8.24
CA LEU A 380 -11.61 12.02 9.39
C LEU A 380 -12.86 12.79 8.95
N GLN A 381 -12.71 13.71 8.00
CA GLN A 381 -13.80 14.48 7.43
C GLN A 381 -14.83 13.56 6.73
N ALA A 382 -14.36 12.62 5.92
CA ALA A 382 -15.22 11.62 5.28
C ALA A 382 -16.01 10.81 6.33
N ALA A 383 -15.34 10.37 7.40
CA ALA A 383 -15.97 9.58 8.46
C ALA A 383 -17.04 10.34 9.24
N LEU A 384 -16.94 11.67 9.38
CA LEU A 384 -17.95 12.49 10.08
C LEU A 384 -19.34 12.41 9.46
N SER A 385 -19.44 12.22 8.14
CA SER A 385 -20.71 12.10 7.42
C SER A 385 -21.44 10.78 7.68
N ALA A 386 -20.78 9.79 8.29
CA ALA A 386 -21.30 8.46 8.52
C ALA A 386 -22.13 8.38 9.83
N LYS A 387 -23.00 7.35 9.92
CA LYS A 387 -23.72 7.07 11.17
C LYS A 387 -22.72 6.79 12.30
N TYR A 388 -22.89 7.46 13.45
CA TYR A 388 -21.93 7.46 14.57
C TYR A 388 -20.54 8.04 14.24
N GLY A 389 -20.42 8.83 13.17
CA GLY A 389 -19.16 9.39 12.69
C GLY A 389 -18.37 10.13 13.75
N LEU A 390 -19.04 10.96 14.59
CA LEU A 390 -18.39 11.70 15.66
C LEU A 390 -17.63 10.77 16.64
N VAL A 391 -18.24 9.67 17.07
CA VAL A 391 -17.62 8.72 18.02
C VAL A 391 -16.39 8.07 17.39
N VAL A 392 -16.51 7.63 16.13
CA VAL A 392 -15.42 7.02 15.40
C VAL A 392 -14.26 8.00 15.20
N VAL A 393 -14.56 9.26 14.86
CA VAL A 393 -13.55 10.31 14.68
C VAL A 393 -12.86 10.66 15.99
N VAL A 394 -13.57 10.75 17.11
CA VAL A 394 -12.95 11.00 18.43
C VAL A 394 -11.95 9.88 18.77
N ILE A 395 -12.33 8.62 18.57
CA ILE A 395 -11.42 7.48 18.79
C ILE A 395 -10.22 7.57 17.83
N ALA A 396 -10.43 7.89 16.56
CA ALA A 396 -9.37 8.01 15.59
C ALA A 396 -8.36 9.12 15.94
N VAL A 397 -8.84 10.27 16.43
CA VAL A 397 -7.98 11.38 16.90
C VAL A 397 -7.17 10.98 18.13
N LEU A 398 -7.78 10.28 19.09
CA LEU A 398 -7.06 9.76 20.26
C LEU A 398 -5.98 8.76 19.85
N MET A 399 -6.28 7.86 18.88
CA MET A 399 -5.29 6.92 18.37
C MET A 399 -4.22 7.59 17.51
N ALA A 400 -4.53 8.69 16.81
CA ALA A 400 -3.52 9.52 16.17
C ALA A 400 -2.54 10.10 17.19
N ALA A 401 -3.02 10.60 18.33
CA ALA A 401 -2.17 11.08 19.42
C ALA A 401 -1.25 9.98 19.99
N VAL A 402 -1.77 8.76 20.14
CA VAL A 402 -0.93 7.60 20.52
C VAL A 402 0.15 7.33 19.47
N SER A 403 -0.17 7.49 18.17
CA SER A 403 0.81 7.28 17.10
C SER A 403 2.01 8.22 17.18
N VAL A 404 1.80 9.45 17.60
CA VAL A 404 2.88 10.43 17.80
C VAL A 404 3.94 9.88 18.75
N TYR A 405 3.55 9.23 19.84
CA TYR A 405 4.46 8.71 20.85
C TYR A 405 5.49 7.74 20.29
N TYR A 406 5.06 6.71 19.55
CA TYR A 406 6.01 5.70 19.06
C TYR A 406 6.86 6.20 17.90
N TYR A 407 6.40 7.12 17.07
CA TYR A 407 7.25 7.76 16.07
C TYR A 407 8.28 8.69 16.72
N PHE A 408 7.89 9.43 17.78
CA PHE A 408 8.82 10.27 18.53
C PHE A 408 9.87 9.47 19.27
N ARG A 409 9.61 8.22 19.69
CA ARG A 409 10.66 7.34 20.25
C ARG A 409 11.82 7.14 19.28
N VAL A 410 11.54 6.96 17.99
CA VAL A 410 12.57 6.83 16.94
C VAL A 410 13.29 8.17 16.73
N LEU A 411 12.54 9.28 16.68
CA LEU A 411 13.13 10.62 16.61
C LEU A 411 14.05 10.91 17.80
N GLN A 412 13.61 10.56 19.01
CA GLN A 412 14.40 10.71 20.22
C GLN A 412 15.70 9.90 20.15
N ALA A 413 15.67 8.69 19.66
CA ALA A 413 16.86 7.88 19.45
C ALA A 413 17.84 8.57 18.49
N MET A 414 17.35 9.04 17.34
CA MET A 414 18.21 9.68 16.34
C MET A 414 18.88 10.96 16.80
N TYR A 415 18.17 11.82 17.55
CA TYR A 415 18.61 13.17 17.84
C TYR A 415 19.15 13.38 19.27
N PHE A 416 18.61 12.68 20.26
CA PHE A 416 18.85 12.97 21.67
C PHE A 416 19.62 11.89 22.43
N ARG A 417 19.77 10.70 21.86
CA ARG A 417 20.56 9.62 22.46
C ARG A 417 21.95 9.56 21.84
N ALA A 418 22.95 9.22 22.64
CA ALA A 418 24.29 8.97 22.13
C ALA A 418 24.35 7.61 21.44
N ALA A 419 25.11 7.52 20.34
CA ALA A 419 25.42 6.24 19.74
C ALA A 419 26.26 5.40 20.72
N GLU A 420 26.04 4.09 20.71
CA GLU A 420 26.88 3.16 21.46
C GLU A 420 28.34 3.20 20.93
N GLU A 421 29.30 2.91 21.81
CA GLU A 421 30.70 2.82 21.40
C GLU A 421 30.86 1.69 20.36
N GLY A 422 31.35 2.06 19.18
CA GLY A 422 31.50 1.12 18.07
C GLY A 422 30.31 1.02 17.12
N ALA A 423 29.24 1.76 17.32
CA ALA A 423 28.09 1.77 16.39
C ALA A 423 28.52 2.15 14.97
N GLN A 424 28.28 1.26 14.01
CA GLN A 424 28.60 1.47 12.61
C GLN A 424 27.32 1.82 11.83
N PHE A 425 27.28 3.04 11.33
CA PHE A 425 26.22 3.46 10.41
C PHE A 425 26.66 3.24 8.96
N PRO A 426 25.73 2.80 8.07
CA PRO A 426 26.06 2.62 6.66
C PRO A 426 26.40 3.95 5.99
N ALA A 427 27.33 3.91 5.05
CA ALA A 427 27.61 5.06 4.20
C ALA A 427 26.54 5.17 3.10
N PHE A 428 25.79 6.25 3.08
CA PHE A 428 24.77 6.51 2.06
C PHE A 428 25.34 7.27 0.88
N SER A 429 25.17 6.75 -0.34
CA SER A 429 25.63 7.40 -1.57
C SER A 429 24.90 8.72 -1.81
N THR A 430 25.56 9.67 -2.50
CA THR A 430 24.96 10.97 -2.86
C THR A 430 23.69 10.83 -3.68
N GLY A 431 23.64 9.86 -4.62
CA GLY A 431 22.43 9.59 -5.42
C GLY A 431 21.26 9.14 -4.55
N PHE A 432 21.49 8.25 -3.59
CA PHE A 432 20.49 7.81 -2.63
C PHE A 432 19.92 8.97 -1.80
N LYS A 433 20.80 9.81 -1.27
CA LYS A 433 20.41 11.01 -0.51
C LYS A 433 19.57 11.97 -1.33
N ARG A 434 19.91 12.17 -2.63
CA ARG A 434 19.12 13.04 -3.54
C ARG A 434 17.70 12.53 -3.75
N VAL A 435 17.53 11.23 -3.96
CA VAL A 435 16.19 10.63 -4.14
C VAL A 435 15.38 10.74 -2.85
N LEU A 436 15.98 10.47 -1.69
CA LEU A 436 15.32 10.65 -0.39
C LEU A 436 14.93 12.12 -0.14
N THR A 437 15.79 13.07 -0.52
CA THR A 437 15.47 14.51 -0.43
C THR A 437 14.27 14.87 -1.30
N LEU A 438 14.21 14.33 -2.54
CA LEU A 438 13.05 14.53 -3.41
C LEU A 438 11.77 14.01 -2.74
N ILE A 439 11.80 12.84 -2.12
CA ILE A 439 10.65 12.30 -1.38
C ILE A 439 10.22 13.23 -0.24
N ALA A 440 11.16 13.68 0.58
CA ALA A 440 10.84 14.61 1.67
C ALA A 440 10.23 15.92 1.17
N LEU A 441 10.76 16.46 0.07
CA LEU A 441 10.20 17.66 -0.58
C LEU A 441 8.78 17.40 -1.11
N LEU A 442 8.54 16.26 -1.78
CA LEU A 442 7.20 15.91 -2.25
C LEU A 442 6.20 15.80 -1.09
N ILE A 443 6.60 15.22 0.05
CA ILE A 443 5.75 15.14 1.25
C ILE A 443 5.37 16.54 1.76
N LEU A 444 6.31 17.48 1.79
CA LEU A 444 6.06 18.85 2.23
C LEU A 444 5.23 19.63 1.21
N VAL A 445 5.56 19.52 -0.06
CA VAL A 445 4.83 20.20 -1.14
C VAL A 445 3.37 19.74 -1.20
N LEU A 446 3.09 18.44 -1.15
CA LEU A 446 1.74 17.90 -1.10
C LEU A 446 1.02 18.26 0.20
N GLY A 447 1.75 18.49 1.29
CA GLY A 447 1.21 18.95 2.58
C GLY A 447 0.78 20.43 2.55
N ILE A 448 1.37 21.23 1.67
CA ILE A 448 1.02 22.66 1.52
C ILE A 448 0.01 22.84 0.38
N GLN A 449 0.19 22.14 -0.72
CA GLN A 449 -0.62 22.28 -1.94
C GLN A 449 -1.13 20.94 -2.46
N PRO A 450 -2.12 20.33 -1.81
CA PRO A 450 -2.70 19.04 -2.20
C PRO A 450 -3.36 19.09 -3.58
N GLY A 451 -3.79 20.28 -4.03
CA GLY A 451 -4.37 20.51 -5.35
C GLY A 451 -3.49 20.06 -6.52
N LEU A 452 -2.17 20.02 -6.36
CA LEU A 452 -1.25 19.48 -7.38
C LEU A 452 -1.56 18.03 -7.75
N LEU A 453 -2.14 17.26 -6.85
CA LEU A 453 -2.52 15.88 -7.08
C LEU A 453 -4.04 15.74 -7.25
N LEU A 454 -4.84 16.39 -6.40
CA LEU A 454 -6.29 16.24 -6.37
C LEU A 454 -6.99 16.86 -7.57
N HIS A 455 -6.41 17.90 -8.18
CA HIS A 455 -6.98 18.53 -9.38
C HIS A 455 -7.25 17.49 -10.50
N TYR A 456 -6.37 16.52 -10.65
CA TYR A 456 -6.49 15.46 -11.67
C TYR A 456 -7.65 14.48 -11.44
N LEU A 457 -8.31 14.49 -10.29
CA LEU A 457 -9.50 13.67 -10.05
C LEU A 457 -10.74 14.22 -10.79
N TYR A 458 -10.77 15.52 -11.07
CA TYR A 458 -11.94 16.21 -11.58
C TYR A 458 -11.76 16.74 -13.01
N PHE A 459 -10.53 16.89 -13.48
CA PHE A 459 -10.14 17.40 -14.80
C PHE A 459 -9.19 16.41 -15.49
#